data_a41e7e69847ea4843568e98c9a0d4dc7
#
_entry.id   a41e7e69847ea4843568e98c9a0d4dc7
#
_cell.length_a   1.000
_cell.length_b   1.000
_cell.length_c   1.000
_cell.angle_alpha   90.00
_cell.angle_beta   90.00
_cell.angle_gamma   90.00
#
_symmetry.space_group_name_H-M   'P 1'
#
loop_
_entity.id
_entity.type
_entity.pdbx_description
1 polymer ?
#
loop_
_entity_poly.entity_id
_entity_poly.type
_entity_poly.pdbx_seq_one_letter_code
_entity_poly.pdbx_strand_id
1 'polypeptide(L)'
;MTRTVAVLVGSLRSQSINHTVAKALAKVAEGRLVFDFVEIGDLPLYNDDLWHDGRGPEPVERMRAQIAAADGVLLVTPEYNRTVPGVLVNALDWGSRPWGQSVWVNKPAGCCGAATGAIGTAAAQLALKAQMVTLGMVVMGHPEFYLKFDPEKFAEDGTVTDESLRGFLKTYTDALAAHIERLC
;
A
#
# COMPACT_ATOMS: atom_id res chain seq x y z
N MET A 1 17.78 -11.73 4.66
CA MET A 1 17.58 -10.53 5.52
C MET A 1 16.11 -10.16 5.48
N THR A 2 15.54 -9.66 6.58
CA THR A 2 14.17 -9.16 6.61
C THR A 2 14.11 -7.83 5.86
N ARG A 3 13.11 -7.62 5.01
CA ARG A 3 12.93 -6.40 4.23
C ARG A 3 11.84 -5.53 4.82
N THR A 4 12.01 -4.21 4.78
CA THR A 4 11.02 -3.24 5.24
C THR A 4 10.13 -2.81 4.09
N VAL A 5 8.81 -2.82 4.31
CA VAL A 5 7.80 -2.42 3.33
C VAL A 5 7.00 -1.24 3.89
N ALA A 6 7.05 -0.10 3.24
CA ALA A 6 6.17 1.02 3.55
C ALA A 6 4.74 0.71 3.08
N VAL A 7 3.79 0.74 4.00
CA VAL A 7 2.39 0.34 3.73
C VAL A 7 1.48 1.55 3.81
N LEU A 8 0.88 1.90 2.67
CA LEU A 8 -0.09 2.99 2.58
C LEU A 8 -1.50 2.41 2.42
N VAL A 9 -2.39 2.70 3.36
CA VAL A 9 -3.78 2.21 3.32
C VAL A 9 -4.71 3.34 2.93
N GLY A 10 -5.37 3.21 1.79
CA GLY A 10 -6.26 4.22 1.19
C GLY A 10 -7.62 4.39 1.88
N SER A 11 -7.78 3.93 3.12
CA SER A 11 -9.02 4.05 3.88
C SER A 11 -8.74 4.63 5.27
N LEU A 12 -9.32 5.79 5.58
CA LEU A 12 -9.14 6.48 6.86
C LEU A 12 -10.16 6.07 7.94
N ARG A 13 -11.07 5.16 7.64
CA ARG A 13 -12.06 4.70 8.62
C ARG A 13 -11.39 3.96 9.77
N SER A 14 -11.80 4.23 11.02
CA SER A 14 -11.32 3.52 12.21
C SER A 14 -11.55 1.99 12.13
N GLN A 15 -12.67 1.58 11.52
CA GLN A 15 -13.01 0.16 11.26
C GLN A 15 -12.78 -0.20 9.78
N SER A 16 -11.62 0.16 9.24
CA SER A 16 -11.29 -0.12 7.86
C SER A 16 -10.95 -1.59 7.65
N ILE A 17 -11.71 -2.27 6.77
CA ILE A 17 -11.42 -3.65 6.36
C ILE A 17 -10.07 -3.75 5.67
N ASN A 18 -9.62 -2.71 4.98
CA ASN A 18 -8.32 -2.68 4.33
C ASN A 18 -7.16 -2.54 5.34
N HIS A 19 -7.36 -1.84 6.47
CA HIS A 19 -6.43 -1.89 7.59
C HIS A 19 -6.38 -3.28 8.23
N THR A 20 -7.53 -3.95 8.40
CA THR A 20 -7.58 -5.34 8.90
C THR A 20 -6.78 -6.27 7.99
N VAL A 21 -6.98 -6.18 6.67
CA VAL A 21 -6.25 -6.99 5.69
C VAL A 21 -4.75 -6.67 5.70
N ALA A 22 -4.36 -5.40 5.77
CA ALA A 22 -2.95 -5.00 5.84
C ALA A 22 -2.26 -5.54 7.11
N LYS A 23 -2.92 -5.50 8.27
CA LYS A 23 -2.42 -6.10 9.50
C LYS A 23 -2.31 -7.63 9.40
N ALA A 24 -3.28 -8.28 8.77
CA ALA A 24 -3.24 -9.72 8.53
C ALA A 24 -2.07 -10.11 7.61
N LEU A 25 -1.83 -9.34 6.54
CA LEU A 25 -0.66 -9.52 5.67
C LEU A 25 0.66 -9.36 6.46
N ALA A 26 0.75 -8.36 7.34
CA ALA A 26 1.93 -8.16 8.20
C ALA A 26 2.21 -9.40 9.08
N LYS A 27 1.16 -9.98 9.69
CA LYS A 27 1.28 -11.17 10.54
C LYS A 27 1.74 -12.40 9.75
N VAL A 28 1.19 -12.64 8.56
CA VAL A 28 1.58 -13.81 7.75
C VAL A 28 2.94 -13.65 7.08
N ALA A 29 3.44 -12.43 6.94
CA ALA A 29 4.74 -12.09 6.38
C ALA A 29 5.88 -12.10 7.43
N GLU A 30 5.55 -12.33 8.72
CA GLU A 30 6.51 -12.29 9.82
C GLU A 30 7.74 -13.15 9.53
N GLY A 31 8.92 -12.57 9.83
CA GLY A 31 10.22 -13.18 9.54
C GLY A 31 10.80 -12.90 8.15
N ARG A 32 9.99 -12.49 7.18
CA ARG A 32 10.44 -12.10 5.83
C ARG A 32 10.29 -10.61 5.55
N LEU A 33 9.14 -10.03 5.92
CA LEU A 33 8.83 -8.61 5.72
C LEU A 33 8.46 -7.96 7.06
N VAL A 34 8.90 -6.73 7.26
CA VAL A 34 8.43 -5.83 8.32
C VAL A 34 7.59 -4.75 7.65
N PHE A 35 6.34 -4.61 8.07
CA PHE A 35 5.41 -3.60 7.54
C PHE A 35 5.50 -2.33 8.38
N ASP A 36 5.96 -1.25 7.75
CA ASP A 36 5.95 0.11 8.31
C ASP A 36 4.72 0.86 7.79
N PHE A 37 3.73 1.06 8.65
CA PHE A 37 2.48 1.71 8.29
C PHE A 37 2.65 3.22 8.20
N VAL A 38 2.48 3.75 7.01
CA VAL A 38 2.64 5.17 6.71
C VAL A 38 1.31 5.89 6.92
N GLU A 39 1.29 6.89 7.81
CA GLU A 39 0.12 7.76 7.99
C GLU A 39 -0.01 8.71 6.80
N ILE A 40 -1.21 8.71 6.19
CA ILE A 40 -1.52 9.56 5.04
C ILE A 40 -2.78 10.41 5.24
N GLY A 41 -3.46 10.26 6.37
CA GLY A 41 -4.71 10.95 6.66
C GLY A 41 -4.55 12.42 7.03
N ASP A 42 -3.38 12.83 7.43
CA ASP A 42 -3.01 14.19 7.83
C ASP A 42 -2.28 14.98 6.73
N LEU A 43 -2.11 14.37 5.55
CA LEU A 43 -1.52 15.07 4.40
C LEU A 43 -2.50 16.15 3.90
N PRO A 44 -2.08 17.42 3.76
CA PRO A 44 -2.91 18.40 3.10
C PRO A 44 -3.19 17.99 1.65
N LEU A 45 -4.26 18.47 1.04
CA LEU A 45 -4.45 18.28 -0.39
C LEU A 45 -3.24 18.85 -1.14
N TYR A 46 -2.78 18.10 -2.14
CA TYR A 46 -1.61 18.50 -2.91
C TYR A 46 -1.79 19.90 -3.48
N ASN A 47 -0.82 20.76 -3.17
CA ASN A 47 -0.68 22.08 -3.72
C ASN A 47 0.83 22.42 -3.77
N ASP A 48 1.33 22.68 -4.96
CA ASP A 48 2.75 22.98 -5.20
C ASP A 48 3.22 24.23 -4.45
N ASP A 49 2.32 25.20 -4.18
CA ASP A 49 2.61 26.40 -3.39
C ASP A 49 3.00 26.12 -1.94
N LEU A 50 2.78 24.91 -1.44
CA LEU A 50 3.16 24.51 -0.08
C LEU A 50 4.62 24.03 0.02
N TRP A 51 5.35 23.98 -1.08
CA TRP A 51 6.80 23.77 -1.04
C TRP A 51 7.53 25.10 -0.74
N HIS A 52 8.29 25.12 0.36
CA HIS A 52 9.08 26.27 0.76
C HIS A 52 10.54 25.86 0.95
N ASP A 53 11.47 26.54 0.29
CA ASP A 53 12.90 26.26 0.37
C ASP A 53 13.27 24.78 0.13
N GLY A 54 12.54 24.12 -0.78
CA GLY A 54 12.75 22.71 -1.13
C GLY A 54 12.16 21.72 -0.13
N ARG A 55 11.35 22.17 0.83
CA ARG A 55 10.65 21.33 1.81
C ARG A 55 9.15 21.46 1.70
N GLY A 56 8.47 20.32 1.78
CA GLY A 56 7.02 20.25 1.90
C GLY A 56 6.53 20.38 3.35
N PRO A 57 5.22 20.36 3.57
CA PRO A 57 4.64 20.25 4.91
C PRO A 57 5.23 19.07 5.69
N GLU A 58 5.31 19.18 7.02
CA GLU A 58 5.91 18.15 7.89
C GLU A 58 5.33 16.74 7.66
N PRO A 59 3.99 16.53 7.56
CA PRO A 59 3.44 15.20 7.27
C PRO A 59 3.93 14.62 5.93
N VAL A 60 4.16 15.48 4.93
CA VAL A 60 4.69 15.07 3.61
C VAL A 60 6.14 14.62 3.73
N GLU A 61 6.97 15.38 4.43
CA GLU A 61 8.39 15.03 4.65
C GLU A 61 8.50 13.71 5.43
N ARG A 62 7.69 13.51 6.46
CA ARG A 62 7.61 12.27 7.23
C ARG A 62 7.26 11.09 6.31
N MET A 63 6.16 11.19 5.55
CA MET A 63 5.74 10.15 4.60
C MET A 63 6.86 9.83 3.60
N ARG A 64 7.46 10.86 2.99
CA ARG A 64 8.54 10.70 2.01
C ARG A 64 9.75 10.01 2.60
N ALA A 65 10.15 10.37 3.82
CA ALA A 65 11.27 9.75 4.52
C ALA A 65 11.03 8.26 4.81
N GLN A 66 9.83 7.89 5.28
CA GLN A 66 9.46 6.48 5.50
C GLN A 66 9.52 5.67 4.19
N ILE A 67 8.95 6.19 3.10
CA ILE A 67 8.97 5.52 1.80
C ILE A 67 10.40 5.40 1.26
N ALA A 68 11.20 6.44 1.39
CA ALA A 68 12.60 6.41 0.93
C ALA A 68 13.43 5.36 1.66
N ALA A 69 13.23 5.22 2.97
CA ALA A 69 13.95 4.26 3.83
C ALA A 69 13.51 2.79 3.61
N ALA A 70 12.31 2.55 3.09
CA ALA A 70 11.79 1.21 2.89
C ALA A 70 12.38 0.52 1.65
N ASP A 71 12.57 -0.80 1.71
CA ASP A 71 13.01 -1.64 0.58
C ASP A 71 11.94 -1.74 -0.52
N GLY A 72 10.65 -1.63 -0.15
CA GLY A 72 9.54 -1.67 -1.08
C GLY A 72 8.30 -0.97 -0.54
N VAL A 73 7.24 -0.90 -1.34
CA VAL A 73 5.95 -0.34 -0.93
C VAL A 73 4.81 -1.30 -1.19
N LEU A 74 3.79 -1.25 -0.34
CA LEU A 74 2.52 -1.93 -0.54
C LEU A 74 1.38 -0.90 -0.45
N LEU A 75 0.66 -0.73 -1.56
CA LEU A 75 -0.50 0.14 -1.63
C LEU A 75 -1.77 -0.67 -1.42
N VAL A 76 -2.45 -0.46 -0.29
CA VAL A 76 -3.68 -1.18 0.09
C VAL A 76 -4.88 -0.30 -0.20
N THR A 77 -5.61 -0.61 -1.27
CA THR A 77 -6.67 0.27 -1.77
C THR A 77 -8.07 -0.28 -1.52
N PRO A 78 -8.98 0.46 -0.88
CA PRO A 78 -10.41 0.23 -1.08
C PRO A 78 -10.80 0.64 -2.50
N GLU A 79 -12.02 0.35 -2.88
CA GLU A 79 -12.61 0.82 -4.13
C GLU A 79 -13.76 1.76 -3.83
N TYR A 80 -13.60 3.05 -4.16
CA TYR A 80 -14.63 4.05 -4.05
C TYR A 80 -15.02 4.52 -5.46
N ASN A 81 -16.30 4.39 -5.81
CA ASN A 81 -16.78 4.80 -7.13
C ASN A 81 -15.98 4.20 -8.30
N ARG A 82 -15.59 2.93 -8.18
CA ARG A 82 -14.80 2.19 -9.20
C ARG A 82 -13.40 2.74 -9.44
N THR A 83 -12.82 3.45 -8.49
CA THR A 83 -11.47 4.00 -8.63
C THR A 83 -10.73 4.04 -7.30
N VAL A 84 -9.49 4.55 -7.36
CA VAL A 84 -8.59 4.75 -6.22
C VAL A 84 -9.14 5.88 -5.33
N PRO A 85 -9.16 5.75 -4.00
CA PRO A 85 -9.62 6.81 -3.11
C PRO A 85 -8.68 8.03 -3.16
N GLY A 86 -9.29 9.22 -3.06
CA GLY A 86 -8.56 10.49 -3.15
C GLY A 86 -7.39 10.64 -2.19
N VAL A 87 -7.50 10.10 -0.97
CA VAL A 87 -6.41 10.16 0.02
C VAL A 87 -5.16 9.40 -0.44
N LEU A 88 -5.34 8.27 -1.14
CA LEU A 88 -4.20 7.50 -1.66
C LEU A 88 -3.60 8.18 -2.90
N VAL A 89 -4.44 8.74 -3.78
CA VAL A 89 -3.98 9.55 -4.92
C VAL A 89 -3.20 10.77 -4.42
N ASN A 90 -3.70 11.45 -3.39
CA ASN A 90 -3.02 12.59 -2.77
C ASN A 90 -1.62 12.22 -2.24
N ALA A 91 -1.49 11.06 -1.60
CA ALA A 91 -0.20 10.56 -1.13
C ALA A 91 0.77 10.28 -2.31
N LEU A 92 0.25 9.71 -3.41
CA LEU A 92 1.05 9.48 -4.62
C LEU A 92 1.53 10.79 -5.24
N ASP A 93 0.67 11.81 -5.30
CA ASP A 93 1.02 13.14 -5.80
C ASP A 93 2.12 13.77 -4.97
N TRP A 94 2.00 13.80 -3.64
CA TRP A 94 3.02 14.33 -2.75
C TRP A 94 4.36 13.58 -2.84
N GLY A 95 4.33 12.25 -2.89
CA GLY A 95 5.55 11.43 -3.00
C GLY A 95 6.28 11.60 -4.34
N SER A 96 5.58 12.07 -5.37
CA SER A 96 6.15 12.33 -6.71
C SER A 96 6.89 13.67 -6.81
N ARG A 97 6.82 14.50 -5.80
CA ARG A 97 7.37 15.86 -5.78
C ARG A 97 8.48 16.02 -4.72
N PRO A 98 9.34 17.05 -4.85
CA PRO A 98 9.46 17.95 -6.01
C PRO A 98 9.95 17.21 -7.26
N TRP A 99 9.79 17.84 -8.43
CA TRP A 99 10.19 17.24 -9.70
C TRP A 99 11.65 16.77 -9.69
N GLY A 100 11.87 15.54 -10.17
CA GLY A 100 13.20 14.91 -10.14
C GLY A 100 13.59 14.27 -8.81
N GLN A 101 12.77 14.39 -7.75
CA GLN A 101 13.04 13.84 -6.42
C GLN A 101 11.92 12.91 -5.93
N SER A 102 11.21 12.27 -6.85
CA SER A 102 10.16 11.29 -6.54
C SER A 102 10.69 10.13 -5.70
N VAL A 103 9.99 9.80 -4.61
CA VAL A 103 10.34 8.64 -3.76
C VAL A 103 9.82 7.31 -4.33
N TRP A 104 9.10 7.38 -5.46
CA TRP A 104 8.50 6.21 -6.11
C TRP A 104 9.39 5.55 -7.15
N VAL A 105 10.30 6.31 -7.77
CA VAL A 105 11.12 5.82 -8.89
C VAL A 105 11.97 4.63 -8.47
N ASN A 106 11.88 3.54 -9.24
CA ASN A 106 12.55 2.26 -9.03
C ASN A 106 12.16 1.53 -7.72
N LYS A 107 11.14 2.01 -6.98
CA LYS A 107 10.67 1.35 -5.77
C LYS A 107 9.93 0.05 -6.12
N PRO A 108 10.36 -1.12 -5.61
CA PRO A 108 9.60 -2.36 -5.71
C PRO A 108 8.23 -2.17 -5.07
N ALA A 109 7.16 -2.54 -5.78
CA ALA A 109 5.83 -2.19 -5.34
C ALA A 109 4.80 -3.30 -5.56
N GLY A 110 3.93 -3.50 -4.56
CA GLY A 110 2.73 -4.31 -4.67
C GLY A 110 1.47 -3.48 -4.46
N CYS A 111 0.32 -3.97 -4.95
CA CYS A 111 -0.97 -3.43 -4.58
C CYS A 111 -1.96 -4.54 -4.27
N CYS A 112 -2.82 -4.31 -3.29
CA CYS A 112 -3.87 -5.24 -2.89
C CYS A 112 -5.07 -4.47 -2.36
N GLY A 113 -6.16 -5.18 -2.07
CA GLY A 113 -7.30 -4.56 -1.44
C GLY A 113 -8.46 -5.52 -1.25
N ALA A 114 -9.39 -5.11 -0.39
CA ALA A 114 -10.59 -5.85 -0.07
C ALA A 114 -11.83 -4.97 -0.13
N ALA A 115 -12.93 -5.57 -0.55
CA ALA A 115 -14.25 -4.97 -0.54
C ALA A 115 -15.29 -5.99 -0.07
N THR A 116 -16.46 -5.54 0.35
CA THR A 116 -17.59 -6.43 0.69
C THR A 116 -18.23 -7.06 -0.55
N GLY A 117 -18.06 -6.43 -1.70
CA GLY A 117 -18.54 -6.96 -2.99
C GLY A 117 -17.64 -8.04 -3.57
N ALA A 118 -18.19 -8.86 -4.48
CA ALA A 118 -17.50 -10.01 -5.07
C ALA A 118 -16.26 -9.66 -5.92
N ILE A 119 -16.20 -8.43 -6.46
CA ILE A 119 -15.11 -7.99 -7.34
C ILE A 119 -13.84 -7.65 -6.53
N GLY A 120 -13.97 -7.57 -5.21
CA GLY A 120 -12.88 -7.04 -4.38
C GLY A 120 -12.65 -5.56 -4.70
N THR A 121 -11.42 -5.19 -5.03
CA THR A 121 -11.07 -3.82 -5.45
C THR A 121 -10.41 -3.82 -6.84
N ALA A 122 -10.89 -4.69 -7.75
CA ALA A 122 -10.23 -4.93 -9.03
C ALA A 122 -10.15 -3.67 -9.90
N ALA A 123 -11.24 -2.89 -10.00
CA ALA A 123 -11.23 -1.67 -10.80
C ALA A 123 -10.26 -0.61 -10.23
N ALA A 124 -10.27 -0.43 -8.91
CA ALA A 124 -9.34 0.47 -8.24
C ALA A 124 -7.88 0.03 -8.41
N GLN A 125 -7.59 -1.27 -8.30
CA GLN A 125 -6.24 -1.79 -8.46
C GLN A 125 -5.71 -1.66 -9.89
N LEU A 126 -6.56 -1.82 -10.91
CA LEU A 126 -6.16 -1.58 -12.31
C LEU A 126 -5.80 -0.10 -12.53
N ALA A 127 -6.62 0.82 -12.04
CA ALA A 127 -6.34 2.25 -12.10
C ALA A 127 -5.07 2.62 -11.31
N LEU A 128 -4.89 2.01 -10.12
CA LEU A 128 -3.71 2.23 -9.28
C LEU A 128 -2.43 1.72 -9.93
N LYS A 129 -2.43 0.52 -10.52
CA LYS A 129 -1.27 -0.03 -11.24
C LYS A 129 -0.81 0.88 -12.38
N ALA A 130 -1.73 1.50 -13.11
CA ALA A 130 -1.38 2.48 -14.15
C ALA A 130 -0.65 3.70 -13.58
N GLN A 131 -1.12 4.22 -12.44
CA GLN A 131 -0.44 5.33 -11.74
C GLN A 131 0.93 4.90 -11.22
N MET A 132 1.04 3.73 -10.59
CA MET A 132 2.31 3.19 -10.07
C MET A 132 3.37 3.09 -11.17
N VAL A 133 2.99 2.57 -12.34
CA VAL A 133 3.91 2.47 -13.50
C VAL A 133 4.31 3.86 -14.00
N THR A 134 3.37 4.80 -14.11
CA THR A 134 3.64 6.20 -14.51
C THR A 134 4.60 6.90 -13.55
N LEU A 135 4.53 6.56 -12.25
CA LEU A 135 5.42 7.09 -11.21
C LEU A 135 6.78 6.39 -11.16
N GLY A 136 7.02 5.41 -12.03
CA GLY A 136 8.30 4.70 -12.14
C GLY A 136 8.51 3.59 -11.12
N MET A 137 7.46 3.12 -10.45
CA MET A 137 7.56 1.96 -9.55
C MET A 137 7.76 0.67 -10.35
N VAL A 138 8.46 -0.29 -9.77
CA VAL A 138 8.59 -1.64 -10.33
C VAL A 138 7.48 -2.51 -9.74
N VAL A 139 6.37 -2.59 -10.48
CA VAL A 139 5.12 -3.19 -9.98
C VAL A 139 5.14 -4.70 -10.06
N MET A 140 4.81 -5.39 -8.96
CA MET A 140 4.56 -6.82 -8.93
C MET A 140 3.23 -7.12 -9.66
N GLY A 141 3.32 -7.77 -10.81
CA GLY A 141 2.14 -8.07 -11.64
C GLY A 141 1.32 -9.27 -11.16
N HIS A 142 1.96 -10.26 -10.53
CA HIS A 142 1.35 -11.51 -10.09
C HIS A 142 1.99 -11.99 -8.78
N PRO A 143 1.21 -12.62 -7.84
CA PRO A 143 -0.23 -12.88 -7.93
C PRO A 143 -1.06 -11.60 -7.76
N GLU A 144 -2.24 -11.57 -8.37
CA GLU A 144 -3.24 -10.53 -8.11
C GLU A 144 -3.96 -10.77 -6.80
N PHE A 145 -4.39 -9.70 -6.13
CA PHE A 145 -5.03 -9.79 -4.82
C PHE A 145 -6.37 -9.06 -4.82
N TYR A 146 -7.43 -9.78 -5.12
CA TYR A 146 -8.82 -9.29 -5.10
C TYR A 146 -9.60 -10.05 -4.03
N LEU A 147 -9.78 -9.42 -2.85
CA LEU A 147 -10.39 -10.10 -1.71
C LEU A 147 -11.83 -9.61 -1.49
N LYS A 148 -12.78 -10.56 -1.54
CA LYS A 148 -14.08 -10.36 -0.90
C LYS A 148 -13.90 -10.51 0.60
N PHE A 149 -14.08 -9.42 1.34
CA PHE A 149 -13.91 -9.42 2.78
C PHE A 149 -15.04 -10.18 3.48
N ASP A 150 -14.67 -11.08 4.36
CA ASP A 150 -15.56 -11.84 5.21
C ASP A 150 -15.07 -11.69 6.66
N PRO A 151 -15.82 -10.96 7.53
CA PRO A 151 -15.38 -10.71 8.90
C PRO A 151 -15.23 -11.97 9.75
N GLU A 152 -15.95 -13.06 9.44
CA GLU A 152 -15.88 -14.32 10.19
C GLU A 152 -14.53 -15.03 10.04
N LYS A 153 -13.76 -14.65 9.02
CA LYS A 153 -12.42 -15.19 8.77
C LYS A 153 -11.29 -14.48 9.51
N PHE A 154 -11.62 -13.47 10.32
CA PHE A 154 -10.65 -12.68 11.07
C PHE A 154 -11.02 -12.64 12.55
N ALA A 155 -10.03 -12.83 13.43
CA ALA A 155 -10.18 -12.53 14.86
C ALA A 155 -10.12 -11.01 15.11
N GLU A 156 -10.53 -10.57 16.30
CA GLU A 156 -10.51 -9.13 16.68
C GLU A 156 -9.14 -8.47 16.49
N ASP A 157 -8.07 -9.20 16.75
CA ASP A 157 -6.69 -8.72 16.59
C ASP A 157 -6.21 -8.69 15.13
N GLY A 158 -7.07 -9.05 14.16
CA GLY A 158 -6.74 -9.15 12.74
C GLY A 158 -6.02 -10.46 12.33
N THR A 159 -5.90 -11.43 13.25
CA THR A 159 -5.39 -12.76 12.88
C THR A 159 -6.38 -13.48 11.98
N VAL A 160 -5.89 -14.08 10.89
CA VAL A 160 -6.72 -14.88 9.99
C VAL A 160 -6.98 -16.25 10.59
N THR A 161 -8.26 -16.60 10.77
CA THR A 161 -8.73 -17.87 11.34
C THR A 161 -8.97 -18.93 10.26
N ASP A 162 -9.28 -18.53 9.04
CA ASP A 162 -9.49 -19.41 7.89
C ASP A 162 -8.16 -19.79 7.24
N GLU A 163 -7.89 -21.09 7.14
CA GLU A 163 -6.61 -21.60 6.65
C GLU A 163 -6.39 -21.35 5.15
N SER A 164 -7.44 -21.43 4.35
CA SER A 164 -7.39 -21.14 2.91
C SER A 164 -7.04 -19.68 2.66
N LEU A 165 -7.70 -18.77 3.39
CA LEU A 165 -7.38 -17.35 3.32
C LEU A 165 -5.94 -17.09 3.78
N ARG A 166 -5.50 -17.70 4.88
CA ARG A 166 -4.12 -17.58 5.38
C ARG A 166 -3.11 -18.01 4.31
N GLY A 167 -3.35 -19.14 3.64
CA GLY A 167 -2.52 -19.63 2.54
C GLY A 167 -2.47 -18.63 1.37
N PHE A 168 -3.61 -18.03 1.01
CA PHE A 168 -3.67 -17.01 -0.03
C PHE A 168 -2.86 -15.75 0.35
N LEU A 169 -3.03 -15.23 1.58
CA LEU A 169 -2.26 -14.09 2.06
C LEU A 169 -0.74 -14.39 2.09
N LYS A 170 -0.39 -15.60 2.53
CA LYS A 170 1.02 -16.02 2.54
C LYS A 170 1.61 -16.10 1.14
N THR A 171 0.90 -16.65 0.19
CA THR A 171 1.34 -16.71 -1.22
C THR A 171 1.62 -15.30 -1.76
N TYR A 172 0.76 -14.34 -1.46
CA TYR A 172 0.95 -12.96 -1.89
C TYR A 172 2.17 -12.30 -1.21
N THR A 173 2.32 -12.45 0.11
CA THR A 173 3.45 -11.86 0.84
C THR A 173 4.78 -12.51 0.48
N ASP A 174 4.82 -13.80 0.22
CA ASP A 174 6.01 -14.51 -0.25
C ASP A 174 6.44 -14.00 -1.64
N ALA A 175 5.47 -13.78 -2.54
CA ALA A 175 5.74 -13.21 -3.86
C ALA A 175 6.23 -11.76 -3.78
N LEU A 176 5.66 -10.95 -2.89
CA LEU A 176 6.10 -9.58 -2.66
C LEU A 176 7.54 -9.56 -2.11
N ALA A 177 7.84 -10.41 -1.14
CA ALA A 177 9.19 -10.53 -0.60
C ALA A 177 10.21 -10.92 -1.69
N ALA A 178 9.88 -11.94 -2.51
CA ALA A 178 10.73 -12.35 -3.61
C ALA A 178 10.89 -11.28 -4.70
N HIS A 179 9.84 -10.46 -4.92
CA HIS A 179 9.89 -9.33 -5.84
C HIS A 179 10.87 -8.25 -5.34
N ILE A 180 10.79 -7.89 -4.06
CA ILE A 180 11.69 -6.93 -3.43
C ILE A 180 13.14 -7.46 -3.44
N GLU A 181 13.35 -8.70 -3.03
CA GLU A 181 14.68 -9.35 -2.97
C GLU A 181 15.40 -9.36 -4.33
N ARG A 182 14.67 -9.43 -5.45
CA ARG A 182 15.28 -9.39 -6.80
C ARG A 182 15.72 -8.00 -7.25
N LEU A 183 15.24 -6.94 -6.60
CA LEU A 183 15.43 -5.55 -7.01
C LEU A 183 16.32 -4.75 -6.04
N CYS A 184 16.54 -5.29 -4.84
CA CYS A 184 17.44 -4.79 -3.81
C CYS A 184 18.59 -5.76 -3.57
#